data_7673f2070ea6e0f5ef7f14e042bc532b
#
_entry.id   7673f2070ea6e0f5ef7f14e042bc532b
#
_cell.length_a   1.000
_cell.length_b   1.000
_cell.length_c   1.000
_cell.angle_alpha   90.00
_cell.angle_beta   90.00
_cell.angle_gamma   90.00
#
_symmetry.space_group_name_H-M   'P 1'
#
loop_
_entity.id
_entity.type
_entity.pdbx_description
1 polymer ?
#
loop_
_entity_poly.entity_id
_entity_poly.type
_entity_poly.pdbx_seq_one_letter_code
_entity_poly.pdbx_strand_id
1 'polypeptide(L)'
;TTLHNYNRHDLQNAMIYSDNIYFAKAALKIGKDIMKDQLDNLGFGESLDFTFGLNASSYGSEGFTSDIQLADSGYGQGKMMVNPVHMAAIYTAFLNDGTMLKPYLIKEKRSKKQILKENVFTKEAVNTVNEAMRQVIRDSSGTGHAANIEGVDLRGKTGTAEIKQSQTDTKGTEIGWFVTIMPATNNKEALELVSMTENVKKRGGSGYVVNKTKKIMEEYLQ
;
A
#
# COMPACT_ATOMS: atom_id res chain seq x y z
N THR A 1 0.46 -19.97 1.73
CA THR A 1 1.02 -18.98 2.67
C THR A 1 2.34 -19.50 3.17
N THR A 2 3.42 -18.76 2.93
CA THR A 2 4.77 -19.14 3.37
C THR A 2 4.89 -18.86 4.87
N LEU A 3 5.34 -19.84 5.64
CA LEU A 3 5.71 -19.60 7.04
C LEU A 3 7.07 -18.90 7.05
N HIS A 4 7.09 -17.70 7.59
CA HIS A 4 8.34 -16.96 7.79
C HIS A 4 8.89 -17.28 9.19
N ASN A 5 10.08 -17.84 9.24
CA ASN A 5 10.75 -18.15 10.50
C ASN A 5 11.76 -17.02 10.82
N TYR A 6 11.31 -16.02 11.54
CA TYR A 6 12.14 -14.93 12.05
C TYR A 6 12.01 -14.81 13.57
N ASN A 7 13.08 -14.36 14.22
CA ASN A 7 13.22 -14.47 15.68
C ASN A 7 12.27 -13.55 16.48
N ARG A 8 11.69 -12.51 15.85
CA ARG A 8 10.82 -11.53 16.52
C ARG A 8 9.60 -11.22 15.67
N HIS A 9 8.43 -11.60 16.17
CA HIS A 9 7.14 -11.35 15.52
C HIS A 9 6.60 -9.97 15.93
N ASP A 10 7.10 -8.92 15.29
CA ASP A 10 6.65 -7.54 15.43
C ASP A 10 6.24 -6.95 14.08
N LEU A 11 5.66 -5.74 14.11
CA LEU A 11 5.19 -5.04 12.91
C LEU A 11 6.33 -4.83 11.88
N GLN A 12 7.52 -4.46 12.32
CA GLN A 12 8.63 -4.17 11.41
C GLN A 12 9.03 -5.42 10.64
N ASN A 13 9.25 -6.55 11.31
CA ASN A 13 9.57 -7.81 10.66
C ASN A 13 8.42 -8.31 9.78
N ALA A 14 7.17 -8.20 10.25
CA ALA A 14 6.00 -8.55 9.43
C ALA A 14 5.93 -7.72 8.14
N MET A 15 6.32 -6.46 8.17
CA MET A 15 6.40 -5.61 6.97
C MET A 15 7.55 -6.03 6.05
N ILE A 16 8.76 -6.28 6.58
CA ILE A 16 9.95 -6.71 5.84
C ILE A 16 9.65 -7.99 5.04
N TYR A 17 9.12 -9.00 5.71
CA TYR A 17 8.81 -10.31 5.12
C TYR A 17 7.44 -10.37 4.44
N SER A 18 6.62 -9.32 4.54
CA SER A 18 5.23 -9.31 4.05
C SER A 18 4.41 -10.49 4.61
N ASP A 19 4.42 -10.65 5.94
CA ASP A 19 3.84 -11.80 6.64
C ASP A 19 2.33 -11.72 6.72
N ASN A 20 1.63 -12.43 5.84
CA ASN A 20 0.17 -12.48 5.79
C ASN A 20 -0.45 -13.02 7.09
N ILE A 21 0.22 -13.95 7.79
CA ILE A 21 -0.29 -14.54 9.03
C ILE A 21 -0.32 -13.50 10.15
N TYR A 22 0.73 -12.69 10.24
CA TYR A 22 0.78 -11.59 11.20
C TYR A 22 -0.38 -10.61 10.97
N PHE A 23 -0.58 -10.14 9.73
CA PHE A 23 -1.62 -9.18 9.41
C PHE A 23 -3.03 -9.76 9.52
N ALA A 24 -3.24 -11.03 9.16
CA ALA A 24 -4.51 -11.72 9.41
C ALA A 24 -4.86 -11.77 10.90
N LYS A 25 -3.90 -12.15 11.76
CA LYS A 25 -4.09 -12.14 13.22
C LYS A 25 -4.32 -10.74 13.78
N ALA A 26 -3.61 -9.74 13.24
CA ALA A 26 -3.80 -8.35 13.64
C ALA A 26 -5.21 -7.87 13.31
N ALA A 27 -5.73 -8.15 12.11
CA ALA A 27 -7.09 -7.80 11.71
C ALA A 27 -8.14 -8.49 12.61
N LEU A 28 -7.98 -9.77 12.90
CA LEU A 28 -8.86 -10.48 13.83
C LEU A 28 -8.84 -9.88 15.23
N LYS A 29 -7.67 -9.43 15.71
CA LYS A 29 -7.54 -8.77 17.02
C LYS A 29 -8.16 -7.37 17.05
N ILE A 30 -8.09 -6.62 15.95
CA ILE A 30 -8.72 -5.31 15.77
C ILE A 30 -10.25 -5.47 15.78
N GLY A 31 -10.77 -6.48 15.12
CA GLY A 31 -12.21 -6.76 15.02
C GLY A 31 -12.88 -6.03 13.86
N LYS A 32 -14.09 -6.52 13.53
CA LYS A 32 -14.83 -6.10 12.32
C LYS A 32 -15.23 -4.63 12.34
N ASP A 33 -15.74 -4.16 13.48
CA ASP A 33 -16.27 -2.80 13.60
C ASP A 33 -15.16 -1.76 13.47
N ILE A 34 -14.07 -1.93 14.21
CA ILE A 34 -12.94 -0.99 14.16
C ILE A 34 -12.30 -1.02 12.77
N MET A 35 -12.13 -2.20 12.16
CA MET A 35 -11.57 -2.32 10.81
C MET A 35 -12.45 -1.61 9.79
N LYS A 36 -13.79 -1.78 9.89
CA LYS A 36 -14.76 -1.08 9.06
C LYS A 36 -14.65 0.44 9.23
N ASP A 37 -14.69 0.93 10.46
CA ASP A 37 -14.64 2.36 10.75
C ASP A 37 -13.34 3.00 10.21
N GLN A 38 -12.22 2.30 10.32
CA GLN A 38 -10.94 2.78 9.78
C GLN A 38 -10.92 2.80 8.24
N LEU A 39 -11.47 1.80 7.57
CA LEU A 39 -11.56 1.78 6.11
C LEU A 39 -12.53 2.87 5.60
N ASP A 40 -13.65 3.07 6.26
CA ASP A 40 -14.59 4.16 5.94
C ASP A 40 -13.93 5.53 6.15
N ASN A 41 -13.17 5.70 7.25
CA ASN A 41 -12.39 6.91 7.49
C ASN A 41 -11.34 7.16 6.38
N LEU A 42 -10.78 6.12 5.80
CA LEU A 42 -9.88 6.23 4.64
C LEU A 42 -10.61 6.54 3.32
N GLY A 43 -11.95 6.45 3.27
CA GLY A 43 -12.76 6.74 2.09
C GLY A 43 -13.09 5.50 1.24
N PHE A 44 -12.99 4.29 1.79
CA PHE A 44 -13.53 3.12 1.13
C PHE A 44 -15.05 3.23 1.01
N GLY A 45 -15.61 2.87 -0.15
CA GLY A 45 -17.02 3.05 -0.46
C GLY A 45 -17.39 4.44 -0.97
N GLU A 46 -16.51 5.43 -0.85
CA GLU A 46 -16.73 6.79 -1.32
C GLU A 46 -16.19 6.99 -2.75
N SER A 47 -16.91 7.73 -3.58
CA SER A 47 -16.40 8.18 -4.88
C SER A 47 -15.32 9.23 -4.68
N LEU A 48 -14.16 9.02 -5.28
CA LEU A 48 -13.09 10.01 -5.28
C LEU A 48 -13.47 11.15 -6.24
N ASP A 49 -13.51 12.39 -5.72
CA ASP A 49 -13.68 13.58 -6.54
C ASP A 49 -12.40 13.85 -7.36
N PHE A 50 -12.40 13.35 -8.58
CA PHE A 50 -11.28 13.41 -9.52
C PHE A 50 -11.76 13.94 -10.88
N THR A 51 -10.85 14.29 -11.77
CA THR A 51 -11.13 14.90 -13.08
C THR A 51 -12.07 14.07 -13.96
N PHE A 52 -12.10 12.76 -13.76
CA PHE A 52 -13.02 11.83 -14.41
C PHE A 52 -13.50 10.78 -13.40
N GLY A 53 -14.61 10.12 -13.71
CA GLY A 53 -15.19 9.12 -12.82
C GLY A 53 -14.24 7.97 -12.55
N LEU A 54 -14.02 7.67 -11.27
CA LEU A 54 -13.23 6.53 -10.80
C LEU A 54 -14.11 5.63 -9.95
N ASN A 55 -13.94 4.31 -10.10
CA ASN A 55 -14.59 3.37 -9.22
C ASN A 55 -14.06 3.54 -7.79
N ALA A 56 -14.96 3.56 -6.81
CA ALA A 56 -14.61 3.59 -5.41
C ALA A 56 -13.82 2.34 -5.02
N SER A 57 -12.86 2.49 -4.11
CA SER A 57 -12.30 1.33 -3.40
C SER A 57 -13.35 0.74 -2.47
N SER A 58 -13.35 -0.58 -2.27
CA SER A 58 -14.33 -1.27 -1.44
C SER A 58 -13.72 -2.46 -0.71
N TYR A 59 -14.40 -2.91 0.35
CA TYR A 59 -14.09 -4.15 1.09
C TYR A 59 -15.30 -5.11 1.13
N GLY A 60 -16.22 -4.92 0.19
CA GLY A 60 -17.47 -5.65 0.04
C GLY A 60 -18.67 -4.81 0.48
N SER A 61 -19.83 -5.02 -0.18
CA SER A 61 -21.06 -4.23 0.01
C SER A 61 -21.72 -4.44 1.38
N GLU A 62 -21.46 -5.57 2.02
CA GLU A 62 -22.08 -5.98 3.29
C GLU A 62 -21.12 -5.86 4.49
N GLY A 63 -19.95 -5.21 4.30
CA GLY A 63 -18.91 -5.17 5.32
C GLY A 63 -18.26 -6.54 5.57
N PHE A 64 -17.78 -6.76 6.79
CA PHE A 64 -17.11 -8.01 7.18
C PHE A 64 -18.12 -9.04 7.70
N THR A 65 -18.58 -9.93 6.83
CA THR A 65 -19.60 -10.95 7.17
C THR A 65 -19.02 -12.16 7.89
N SER A 66 -17.70 -12.39 7.83
CA SER A 66 -17.02 -13.51 8.49
C SER A 66 -15.62 -13.13 8.98
N ASP A 67 -15.09 -13.93 9.91
CA ASP A 67 -13.71 -13.78 10.39
C ASP A 67 -12.69 -14.13 9.31
N ILE A 68 -13.02 -15.04 8.40
CA ILE A 68 -12.17 -15.35 7.24
C ILE A 68 -12.02 -14.13 6.34
N GLN A 69 -13.13 -13.46 6.01
CA GLN A 69 -13.09 -12.23 5.22
C GLN A 69 -12.28 -11.12 5.91
N LEU A 70 -12.47 -10.95 7.22
CA LEU A 70 -11.71 -9.98 8.01
C LEU A 70 -10.20 -10.31 7.99
N ALA A 71 -9.84 -11.57 8.22
CA ALA A 71 -8.45 -12.03 8.18
C ALA A 71 -7.80 -11.80 6.80
N ASP A 72 -8.51 -12.14 5.72
CA ASP A 72 -8.04 -11.92 4.35
C ASP A 72 -7.84 -10.43 4.05
N SER A 73 -8.74 -9.57 4.51
CA SER A 73 -8.63 -8.13 4.35
C SER A 73 -7.42 -7.54 5.08
N GLY A 74 -6.96 -8.17 6.17
CA GLY A 74 -5.79 -7.74 6.93
C GLY A 74 -4.49 -7.70 6.12
N TYR A 75 -4.41 -8.47 5.04
CA TYR A 75 -3.28 -8.46 4.10
C TYR A 75 -3.68 -8.14 2.66
N GLY A 76 -4.84 -7.49 2.48
CA GLY A 76 -5.28 -6.93 1.20
C GLY A 76 -5.84 -7.95 0.22
N GLN A 77 -6.41 -9.05 0.71
CA GLN A 77 -7.05 -10.10 -0.09
C GLN A 77 -8.57 -10.14 0.14
N GLY A 78 -9.21 -11.21 -0.33
CA GLY A 78 -10.65 -11.40 -0.18
C GLY A 78 -11.46 -10.46 -1.06
N LYS A 79 -12.33 -9.67 -0.43
CA LYS A 79 -13.21 -8.71 -1.13
C LYS A 79 -12.61 -7.29 -1.26
N MET A 80 -11.34 -7.12 -0.90
CA MET A 80 -10.66 -5.82 -1.03
C MET A 80 -10.46 -5.46 -2.50
N MET A 81 -11.03 -4.32 -2.90
CA MET A 81 -10.88 -3.73 -4.24
C MET A 81 -10.33 -2.32 -4.07
N VAL A 82 -9.18 -2.04 -4.64
CA VAL A 82 -8.50 -0.75 -4.44
C VAL A 82 -8.24 -0.05 -5.77
N ASN A 83 -8.71 1.20 -5.86
CA ASN A 83 -8.38 2.08 -6.97
C ASN A 83 -6.94 2.62 -6.78
N PRO A 84 -6.05 2.56 -7.80
CA PRO A 84 -4.67 3.04 -7.67
C PRO A 84 -4.55 4.53 -7.30
N VAL A 85 -5.46 5.38 -7.78
CA VAL A 85 -5.47 6.82 -7.42
C VAL A 85 -5.89 7.01 -5.96
N HIS A 86 -6.83 6.19 -5.46
CA HIS A 86 -7.19 6.21 -4.04
C HIS A 86 -6.05 5.69 -3.17
N MET A 87 -5.34 4.65 -3.60
CA MET A 87 -4.13 4.18 -2.93
C MET A 87 -3.09 5.30 -2.82
N ALA A 88 -2.86 6.05 -3.90
CA ALA A 88 -1.98 7.20 -3.86
C ALA A 88 -2.47 8.25 -2.85
N ALA A 89 -3.76 8.60 -2.86
CA ALA A 89 -4.29 9.55 -1.86
C ALA A 89 -4.04 9.09 -0.42
N ILE A 90 -4.24 7.80 -0.11
CA ILE A 90 -3.96 7.22 1.22
C ILE A 90 -2.48 7.36 1.59
N TYR A 91 -1.56 7.04 0.68
CA TYR A 91 -0.13 7.09 0.97
C TYR A 91 0.41 8.50 1.14
N THR A 92 -0.26 9.54 0.60
CA THR A 92 0.10 10.94 0.92
C THR A 92 0.08 11.23 2.42
N ALA A 93 -0.76 10.52 3.19
CA ALA A 93 -0.84 10.69 4.65
C ALA A 93 0.48 10.35 5.36
N PHE A 94 1.29 9.44 4.81
CA PHE A 94 2.61 9.10 5.36
C PHE A 94 3.68 10.18 5.09
N LEU A 95 3.40 11.12 4.19
CA LEU A 95 4.23 12.27 3.87
C LEU A 95 3.70 13.58 4.49
N ASN A 96 2.49 13.55 5.08
CA ASN A 96 1.78 14.73 5.59
C ASN A 96 1.18 14.51 6.98
N ASP A 97 1.94 13.91 7.88
CA ASP A 97 1.58 13.72 9.32
C ASP A 97 0.18 13.13 9.55
N GLY A 98 -0.26 12.21 8.69
CA GLY A 98 -1.55 11.54 8.80
C GLY A 98 -2.71 12.22 8.04
N THR A 99 -2.42 13.22 7.22
CA THR A 99 -3.40 13.94 6.41
C THR A 99 -3.35 13.50 4.95
N MET A 100 -4.47 13.02 4.41
CA MET A 100 -4.62 12.65 3.00
C MET A 100 -4.79 13.89 2.12
N LEU A 101 -4.07 13.92 1.01
CA LEU A 101 -4.20 14.98 0.01
C LEU A 101 -5.12 14.56 -1.13
N LYS A 102 -5.89 15.53 -1.65
CA LYS A 102 -6.73 15.35 -2.82
C LYS A 102 -5.86 15.25 -4.08
N PRO A 103 -5.96 14.15 -4.86
CA PRO A 103 -5.26 14.05 -6.11
C PRO A 103 -5.92 14.93 -7.18
N TYR A 104 -5.12 15.47 -8.09
CA TYR A 104 -5.58 16.16 -9.28
C TYR A 104 -4.68 15.85 -10.46
N LEU A 105 -5.24 15.81 -11.66
CA LEU A 105 -4.51 15.50 -12.89
C LEU A 105 -3.94 16.75 -13.55
N ILE A 106 -4.69 17.84 -13.55
CA ILE A 106 -4.31 19.06 -14.24
C ILE A 106 -3.74 20.06 -13.21
N LYS A 107 -2.45 20.37 -13.37
CA LYS A 107 -1.78 21.37 -12.55
C LYS A 107 -2.10 22.76 -13.08
N GLU A 108 -2.92 23.50 -12.37
CA GLU A 108 -3.16 24.91 -12.62
C GLU A 108 -2.07 25.77 -11.99
N LYS A 109 -1.85 27.00 -12.51
CA LYS A 109 -0.81 27.91 -12.00
C LYS A 109 -0.94 28.24 -10.49
N ARG A 110 -2.10 27.99 -9.89
CA ARG A 110 -2.42 28.25 -8.47
C ARG A 110 -2.83 27.01 -7.71
N SER A 111 -2.53 25.81 -8.21
CA SER A 111 -2.87 24.57 -7.50
C SER A 111 -2.18 24.54 -6.14
N LYS A 112 -2.96 24.76 -5.09
CA LYS A 112 -2.52 24.56 -3.70
C LYS A 112 -2.80 23.12 -3.32
N LYS A 113 -2.01 22.56 -2.40
CA LYS A 113 -2.32 21.29 -1.75
C LYS A 113 -3.74 21.40 -1.18
N GLN A 114 -4.62 20.50 -1.59
CA GLN A 114 -5.97 20.37 -1.06
C GLN A 114 -6.03 19.15 -0.15
N ILE A 115 -6.63 19.32 1.01
CA ILE A 115 -6.83 18.23 1.95
C ILE A 115 -8.05 17.43 1.48
N LEU A 116 -7.90 16.11 1.42
CA LEU A 116 -9.00 15.18 1.18
C LEU A 116 -9.64 14.75 2.50
N LYS A 117 -8.80 14.27 3.43
CA LYS A 117 -9.23 13.88 4.80
C LYS A 117 -8.12 14.22 5.79
N GLU A 118 -8.48 14.80 6.93
CA GLU A 118 -7.54 15.16 7.99
C GLU A 118 -7.42 14.02 9.02
N ASN A 119 -6.23 13.88 9.58
CA ASN A 119 -5.98 13.04 10.76
C ASN A 119 -6.46 11.58 10.61
N VAL A 120 -6.33 11.01 9.39
CA VAL A 120 -6.68 9.59 9.16
C VAL A 120 -5.74 8.64 9.90
N PHE A 121 -4.52 9.08 10.18
CA PHE A 121 -3.54 8.40 11.03
C PHE A 121 -2.96 9.35 12.06
N THR A 122 -2.63 8.82 13.25
CA THR A 122 -1.87 9.57 14.24
C THR A 122 -0.42 9.73 13.78
N LYS A 123 0.25 10.79 14.24
CA LYS A 123 1.67 11.01 13.93
C LYS A 123 2.56 9.85 14.41
N GLU A 124 2.23 9.23 15.51
CA GLU A 124 2.94 8.06 16.02
C GLU A 124 2.79 6.86 15.07
N ALA A 125 1.56 6.59 14.59
CA ALA A 125 1.32 5.54 13.60
C ALA A 125 2.07 5.81 12.30
N VAL A 126 2.04 7.06 11.80
CA VAL A 126 2.79 7.48 10.62
C VAL A 126 4.29 7.20 10.78
N ASN A 127 4.88 7.60 11.89
CA ASN A 127 6.31 7.39 12.15
C ASN A 127 6.67 5.89 12.22
N THR A 128 5.84 5.11 12.91
CA THR A 128 6.04 3.66 13.06
C THR A 128 5.97 2.94 11.71
N VAL A 129 4.96 3.24 10.90
CA VAL A 129 4.78 2.62 9.58
C VAL A 129 5.84 3.10 8.60
N ASN A 130 6.22 4.38 8.64
CA ASN A 130 7.30 4.92 7.82
C ASN A 130 8.64 4.23 8.08
N GLU A 131 8.97 3.96 9.35
CA GLU A 131 10.19 3.23 9.67
C GLU A 131 10.11 1.78 9.18
N ALA A 132 8.98 1.10 9.37
CA ALA A 132 8.79 -0.25 8.86
C ALA A 132 8.89 -0.29 7.31
N MET A 133 8.28 0.66 6.59
CA MET A 133 8.40 0.77 5.12
C MET A 133 9.84 1.06 4.67
N ARG A 134 10.61 1.83 5.45
CA ARG A 134 12.03 2.05 5.17
C ARG A 134 12.81 0.73 5.25
N GLN A 135 12.52 -0.09 6.25
CA GLN A 135 13.19 -1.39 6.42
C GLN A 135 12.80 -2.41 5.34
N VAL A 136 11.58 -2.35 4.78
CA VAL A 136 11.21 -3.15 3.59
C VAL A 136 12.17 -2.92 2.42
N ILE A 137 12.74 -1.71 2.30
CA ILE A 137 13.69 -1.34 1.25
C ILE A 137 15.14 -1.61 1.68
N ARG A 138 15.51 -1.26 2.92
CA ARG A 138 16.92 -1.30 3.37
C ARG A 138 17.40 -2.67 3.80
N ASP A 139 16.54 -3.45 4.46
CA ASP A 139 16.90 -4.80 4.90
C ASP A 139 17.11 -5.72 3.69
N SER A 140 18.19 -6.49 3.68
CA SER A 140 18.52 -7.41 2.59
C SER A 140 17.48 -8.52 2.38
N SER A 141 16.68 -8.83 3.42
CA SER A 141 15.57 -9.78 3.37
C SER A 141 14.25 -9.10 2.96
N GLY A 142 14.23 -7.78 2.81
CA GLY A 142 13.03 -7.03 2.52
C GLY A 142 12.49 -7.29 1.11
N THR A 143 11.18 -7.46 1.01
CA THR A 143 10.51 -7.73 -0.29
C THR A 143 10.68 -6.61 -1.32
N GLY A 144 11.01 -5.39 -0.87
CA GLY A 144 11.31 -4.22 -1.70
C GLY A 144 12.80 -3.93 -1.86
N HIS A 145 13.70 -4.76 -1.30
CA HIS A 145 15.15 -4.48 -1.25
C HIS A 145 15.78 -4.20 -2.61
N ALA A 146 15.31 -4.85 -3.67
CA ALA A 146 15.82 -4.62 -5.03
C ALA A 146 15.65 -3.16 -5.50
N ALA A 147 14.75 -2.37 -4.88
CA ALA A 147 14.57 -0.94 -5.15
C ALA A 147 15.50 -0.04 -4.32
N ASN A 148 16.34 -0.59 -3.45
CA ASN A 148 17.25 0.23 -2.65
C ASN A 148 18.20 1.04 -3.54
N ILE A 149 18.29 2.34 -3.27
CA ILE A 149 19.19 3.30 -3.94
C ILE A 149 20.02 3.96 -2.86
N GLU A 150 21.34 3.90 -3.00
CA GLU A 150 22.25 4.48 -2.01
C GLU A 150 22.02 5.99 -1.85
N GLY A 151 22.00 6.46 -0.61
CA GLY A 151 21.78 7.88 -0.28
C GLY A 151 20.34 8.36 -0.39
N VAL A 152 19.38 7.51 -0.80
CA VAL A 152 17.96 7.87 -0.94
C VAL A 152 17.14 7.32 0.22
N ASP A 153 16.34 8.17 0.87
CA ASP A 153 15.35 7.72 1.89
C ASP A 153 14.07 7.23 1.20
N LEU A 154 14.17 6.09 0.52
CA LEU A 154 13.03 5.43 -0.09
C LEU A 154 12.33 4.52 0.93
N ARG A 155 11.02 4.61 1.00
CA ARG A 155 10.16 3.79 1.85
C ARG A 155 9.10 3.15 0.97
N GLY A 156 8.68 1.93 1.26
CA GLY A 156 7.69 1.30 0.39
C GLY A 156 7.15 -0.02 0.90
N LYS A 157 6.15 -0.52 0.18
CA LYS A 157 5.54 -1.83 0.45
C LYS A 157 5.17 -2.51 -0.86
N THR A 158 5.54 -3.77 -0.96
CA THR A 158 5.14 -4.66 -2.05
C THR A 158 3.80 -5.31 -1.76
N GLY A 159 3.06 -5.63 -2.81
CA GLY A 159 1.83 -6.41 -2.74
C GLY A 159 1.73 -7.38 -3.93
N THR A 160 1.15 -8.53 -3.69
CA THR A 160 0.77 -9.46 -4.74
C THR A 160 -0.66 -9.91 -4.49
N ALA A 161 -1.58 -9.49 -5.34
CA ALA A 161 -2.98 -9.89 -5.27
C ALA A 161 -3.23 -11.05 -6.22
N GLU A 162 -3.74 -12.15 -5.69
CA GLU A 162 -4.17 -13.30 -6.51
C GLU A 162 -5.56 -13.02 -7.09
N ILE A 163 -5.72 -13.17 -8.40
CA ILE A 163 -7.01 -13.13 -9.07
C ILE A 163 -7.40 -14.54 -9.45
N LYS A 164 -8.33 -15.11 -8.70
CA LYS A 164 -8.84 -16.46 -8.87
C LYS A 164 -10.36 -16.46 -8.94
N GLN A 165 -10.92 -17.33 -9.77
CA GLN A 165 -12.37 -17.53 -9.83
C GLN A 165 -12.91 -18.39 -8.67
N SER A 166 -12.04 -19.21 -8.06
CA SER A 166 -12.34 -20.05 -6.90
C SER A 166 -11.05 -20.39 -6.14
N GLN A 167 -11.18 -20.92 -4.91
CA GLN A 167 -10.03 -21.36 -4.12
C GLN A 167 -9.22 -22.49 -4.80
N THR A 168 -9.84 -23.26 -5.67
CA THR A 168 -9.21 -24.36 -6.43
C THR A 168 -8.69 -23.95 -7.79
N ASP A 169 -8.88 -22.68 -8.19
CA ASP A 169 -8.42 -22.17 -9.48
C ASP A 169 -6.89 -22.07 -9.51
N THR A 170 -6.26 -22.95 -10.29
CA THR A 170 -4.81 -22.97 -10.54
C THR A 170 -4.39 -22.10 -11.72
N LYS A 171 -5.35 -21.65 -12.55
CA LYS A 171 -5.12 -20.84 -13.74
C LYS A 171 -5.17 -19.33 -13.46
N GLY A 172 -5.60 -18.94 -12.27
CA GLY A 172 -5.64 -17.55 -11.84
C GLY A 172 -4.32 -16.82 -12.06
N THR A 173 -4.41 -15.52 -12.24
CA THR A 173 -3.25 -14.64 -12.43
C THR A 173 -2.95 -13.84 -11.15
N GLU A 174 -1.93 -13.01 -11.21
CA GLU A 174 -1.52 -12.14 -10.10
C GLU A 174 -1.37 -10.71 -10.59
N ILE A 175 -1.78 -9.77 -9.73
CA ILE A 175 -1.44 -8.35 -9.87
C ILE A 175 -0.31 -8.06 -8.89
N GLY A 176 0.78 -7.54 -9.41
CA GLY A 176 1.89 -7.05 -8.59
C GLY A 176 1.72 -5.56 -8.29
N TRP A 177 1.95 -5.20 -7.05
CA TRP A 177 1.92 -3.83 -6.55
C TRP A 177 3.26 -3.46 -5.92
N PHE A 178 3.64 -2.21 -6.08
CA PHE A 178 4.70 -1.62 -5.29
C PHE A 178 4.39 -0.13 -5.09
N VAL A 179 4.15 0.27 -3.86
CA VAL A 179 4.00 1.67 -3.51
C VAL A 179 5.27 2.14 -2.84
N THR A 180 5.80 3.26 -3.32
CA THR A 180 6.98 3.90 -2.74
C THR A 180 6.73 5.37 -2.48
N ILE A 181 7.28 5.86 -1.38
CA ILE A 181 7.32 7.27 -1.02
C ILE A 181 8.75 7.68 -0.73
N MET A 182 9.08 8.89 -1.12
CA MET A 182 10.33 9.57 -0.83
C MET A 182 9.99 10.93 -0.21
N PRO A 183 10.36 11.21 1.04
CA PRO A 183 10.16 12.52 1.64
C PRO A 183 10.90 13.62 0.88
N ALA A 184 10.39 14.84 0.99
CA ALA A 184 11.08 16.01 0.45
C ALA A 184 12.47 16.17 1.08
N THR A 185 13.41 16.63 0.27
CA THR A 185 14.74 17.05 0.69
C THR A 185 14.94 18.53 0.38
N ASN A 186 16.08 19.11 0.76
CA ASN A 186 16.38 20.51 0.43
C ASN A 186 16.36 20.79 -1.08
N ASN A 187 16.60 19.77 -1.92
CA ASN A 187 16.79 19.91 -3.35
C ASN A 187 15.70 19.21 -4.18
N LYS A 188 14.84 18.40 -3.58
CA LYS A 188 13.79 17.63 -4.29
C LYS A 188 12.49 17.65 -3.52
N GLU A 189 11.38 17.79 -4.26
CA GLU A 189 10.03 17.63 -3.69
C GLU A 189 9.80 16.18 -3.26
N ALA A 190 8.84 15.99 -2.35
CA ALA A 190 8.38 14.64 -2.00
C ALA A 190 7.81 13.96 -3.24
N LEU A 191 8.12 12.68 -3.38
CA LEU A 191 7.63 11.85 -4.49
C LEU A 191 6.92 10.63 -3.96
N GLU A 192 5.84 10.28 -4.63
CA GLU A 192 5.14 9.02 -4.44
C GLU A 192 4.96 8.32 -5.78
N LEU A 193 5.17 7.00 -5.80
CA LEU A 193 4.87 6.15 -6.95
C LEU A 193 4.00 4.98 -6.50
N VAL A 194 2.80 4.90 -7.07
CA VAL A 194 1.95 3.72 -6.99
C VAL A 194 2.09 2.95 -8.30
N SER A 195 2.81 1.84 -8.23
CA SER A 195 3.08 1.00 -9.39
C SER A 195 2.26 -0.29 -9.32
N MET A 196 1.53 -0.58 -10.37
CA MET A 196 0.73 -1.80 -10.51
C MET A 196 0.99 -2.45 -11.87
N THR A 197 1.06 -3.77 -11.88
CA THR A 197 1.19 -4.53 -13.12
C THR A 197 0.37 -5.81 -13.04
N GLU A 198 -0.47 -6.05 -14.05
CA GLU A 198 -1.24 -7.28 -14.21
C GLU A 198 -0.39 -8.41 -14.76
N ASN A 199 -0.84 -9.65 -14.54
CA ASN A 199 -0.24 -10.88 -15.10
C ASN A 199 1.24 -11.07 -14.71
N VAL A 200 1.58 -10.82 -13.45
CA VAL A 200 2.97 -10.95 -12.96
C VAL A 200 3.33 -12.35 -12.47
N LYS A 201 2.38 -13.30 -12.37
CA LYS A 201 2.62 -14.66 -11.85
C LYS A 201 3.82 -15.35 -12.49
N LYS A 202 3.99 -15.21 -13.81
CA LYS A 202 5.13 -15.78 -14.56
C LYS A 202 6.33 -14.85 -14.68
N ARG A 203 6.27 -13.66 -14.05
CA ARG A 203 7.31 -12.63 -14.14
C ARG A 203 8.04 -12.40 -12.81
N GLY A 204 7.73 -13.19 -11.77
CA GLY A 204 8.31 -13.04 -10.44
C GLY A 204 7.46 -12.20 -9.47
N GLY A 205 6.15 -12.12 -9.70
CA GLY A 205 5.21 -11.43 -8.80
C GLY A 205 5.52 -9.94 -8.64
N SER A 206 5.38 -9.42 -7.44
CA SER A 206 5.69 -8.01 -7.12
C SER A 206 7.16 -7.64 -7.36
N GLY A 207 8.09 -8.59 -7.35
CA GLY A 207 9.51 -8.34 -7.66
C GLY A 207 9.72 -7.74 -9.06
N TYR A 208 8.89 -8.12 -10.03
CA TYR A 208 8.89 -7.50 -11.36
C TYR A 208 8.56 -6.00 -11.28
N VAL A 209 7.55 -5.64 -10.48
CA VAL A 209 7.12 -4.24 -10.31
C VAL A 209 8.19 -3.45 -9.57
N VAL A 210 8.80 -4.02 -8.53
CA VAL A 210 9.92 -3.41 -7.79
C VAL A 210 11.04 -2.99 -8.73
N ASN A 211 11.48 -3.89 -9.62
CA ASN A 211 12.55 -3.61 -10.57
C ASN A 211 12.19 -2.53 -11.59
N LYS A 212 10.92 -2.45 -12.00
CA LYS A 212 10.45 -1.39 -12.90
C LYS A 212 10.39 -0.04 -12.20
N THR A 213 9.86 -0.01 -10.98
CA THR A 213 9.77 1.21 -10.17
C THR A 213 11.17 1.76 -9.85
N LYS A 214 12.13 0.89 -9.53
CA LYS A 214 13.53 1.32 -9.33
C LYS A 214 14.07 2.11 -10.50
N LYS A 215 13.91 1.61 -11.72
CA LYS A 215 14.40 2.30 -12.94
C LYS A 215 13.78 3.69 -13.10
N ILE A 216 12.48 3.82 -12.83
CA ILE A 216 11.79 5.14 -12.87
C ILE A 216 12.38 6.07 -11.82
N MET A 217 12.63 5.56 -10.60
CA MET A 217 13.24 6.36 -9.54
C MET A 217 14.65 6.79 -9.88
N GLU A 218 15.48 5.92 -10.45
CA GLU A 218 16.84 6.23 -10.85
C GLU A 218 16.88 7.31 -11.94
N GLU A 219 15.97 7.27 -12.92
CA GLU A 219 15.83 8.32 -13.94
C GLU A 219 15.35 9.66 -13.34
N TYR A 220 14.40 9.62 -12.39
CA TYR A 220 13.92 10.83 -11.72
C TYR A 220 15.00 11.50 -10.85
N LEU A 221 15.91 10.71 -10.30
CA LEU A 221 16.96 11.19 -9.38
C LEU A 221 18.18 11.78 -10.07
N GLN A 222 18.37 11.49 -11.37
CA GLN A 222 19.43 12.09 -12.20
C GLN A 222 19.14 13.56 -12.47
#